data_734f00ffd5c5c9762d84705b4a9f9261
#
_entry.id   734f00ffd5c5c9762d84705b4a9f9261
#
_cell.length_a   1.000
_cell.length_b   1.000
_cell.length_c   1.000
_cell.angle_alpha   90.00
_cell.angle_beta   90.00
_cell.angle_gamma   90.00
#
_symmetry.space_group_name_H-M   'P 1'
#
loop_
_entity.id
_entity.type
_entity.pdbx_description
1 polymer ?
#
loop_
_entity_poly.entity_id
_entity_poly.type
_entity_poly.pdbx_seq_one_letter_code
_entity_poly.pdbx_strand_id
1 'polypeptide(L)'
;MVRRAIYWRCTMEIRPRRSALYMPGSNARALEKAKTLDADVVIFDLEDAVAPEAKADARAQVADAVRNGGYGRREVVARINAPDTPWAKDDVAALAEAGCDALLVPKVSKPEDLGIVEGWLSGAAGTIRLWAMIETPLAILNVAAIAATAAQPGGRLSCFVIGTNDLVKDTRAEMDAARTPALYWLSATVTAARAYDIDVLDGVYNNFKDLEGFERECAHGRMLGMDGKTLIHPTQIDAANAAFSPAADAVDWARKVLAAFEQPENQGKGVIKMDGQMVELLHAEMAKRTVAIADAIAGA
;
A
#
# COMPACT_ATOMS: atom_id res chain seq x y z
N MET A 1 -30.65 12.70 14.46
CA MET A 1 -29.78 12.31 15.56
C MET A 1 -29.33 10.87 15.33
N VAL A 2 -28.25 10.64 14.57
CA VAL A 2 -27.70 9.30 14.33
C VAL A 2 -26.21 9.39 14.62
N ARG A 3 -25.81 9.07 15.87
CA ARG A 3 -24.45 8.67 16.19
C ARG A 3 -24.22 7.30 15.55
N ARG A 4 -23.78 7.25 14.31
CA ARG A 4 -23.11 6.07 13.81
C ARG A 4 -21.76 6.01 14.54
N ALA A 5 -21.69 5.13 15.53
CA ALA A 5 -20.41 4.66 16.02
C ALA A 5 -19.61 4.21 14.79
N ILE A 6 -18.50 4.88 14.53
CA ILE A 6 -17.49 4.41 13.59
C ILE A 6 -16.87 3.21 14.29
N TYR A 7 -17.52 2.06 14.19
CA TYR A 7 -16.91 0.78 14.52
C TYR A 7 -15.88 0.56 13.41
N TRP A 8 -14.63 0.74 13.75
CA TRP A 8 -13.55 0.16 12.99
C TRP A 8 -13.90 -1.29 12.74
N ARG A 9 -14.15 -1.65 11.48
CA ARG A 9 -14.25 -3.04 11.06
C ARG A 9 -12.85 -3.64 11.16
N CYS A 10 -12.45 -3.99 12.38
CA CYS A 10 -11.28 -4.81 12.64
C CYS A 10 -11.60 -6.25 12.20
N THR A 11 -11.76 -6.47 10.90
CA THR A 11 -11.97 -7.81 10.31
C THR A 11 -11.06 -8.05 9.13
N MET A 12 -10.24 -7.07 8.71
CA MET A 12 -9.16 -7.32 7.77
C MET A 12 -7.90 -7.65 8.56
N GLU A 13 -7.32 -8.79 8.28
CA GLU A 13 -5.99 -9.18 8.76
C GLU A 13 -5.01 -8.05 8.38
N ILE A 14 -4.36 -7.48 9.40
CA ILE A 14 -3.36 -6.43 9.17
C ILE A 14 -2.16 -7.09 8.51
N ARG A 15 -1.86 -6.64 7.30
CA ARG A 15 -0.73 -7.13 6.52
C ARG A 15 0.32 -6.02 6.42
N PRO A 16 1.56 -6.24 6.88
CA PRO A 16 2.62 -5.25 6.72
C PRO A 16 2.88 -4.97 5.25
N ARG A 17 3.09 -3.68 4.91
CA ARG A 17 3.42 -3.23 3.54
C ARG A 17 4.56 -2.21 3.56
N ARG A 18 5.53 -2.40 4.48
CA ARG A 18 6.65 -1.47 4.69
C ARG A 18 7.50 -1.28 3.44
N SER A 19 7.72 -2.39 2.73
CA SER A 19 8.53 -2.44 1.52
C SER A 19 7.78 -3.16 0.41
N ALA A 20 7.53 -2.48 -0.72
CA ALA A 20 6.85 -3.05 -1.88
C ALA A 20 7.79 -2.97 -3.09
N LEU A 21 8.44 -4.10 -3.42
CA LEU A 21 9.50 -4.14 -4.41
C LEU A 21 8.98 -4.45 -5.81
N TYR A 22 9.23 -3.55 -6.76
CA TYR A 22 8.96 -3.79 -8.17
C TYR A 22 9.93 -4.83 -8.77
N MET A 23 9.37 -5.76 -9.52
CA MET A 23 10.08 -6.79 -10.29
C MET A 23 9.61 -6.78 -11.73
N PRO A 24 10.50 -6.54 -12.73
CA PRO A 24 10.10 -6.57 -14.13
C PRO A 24 9.50 -7.93 -14.51
N GLY A 25 8.26 -7.93 -15.01
CA GLY A 25 7.52 -9.15 -15.36
C GLY A 25 8.18 -9.95 -16.50
N SER A 26 9.01 -9.29 -17.33
CA SER A 26 9.79 -9.94 -18.37
C SER A 26 11.09 -10.62 -17.89
N ASN A 27 11.44 -10.52 -16.60
CA ASN A 27 12.69 -11.04 -16.06
C ASN A 27 12.44 -12.22 -15.09
N ALA A 28 12.45 -13.46 -15.60
CA ALA A 28 12.23 -14.67 -14.81
C ALA A 28 13.19 -14.81 -13.61
N ARG A 29 14.44 -14.37 -13.75
CA ARG A 29 15.42 -14.41 -12.65
C ARG A 29 15.05 -13.45 -11.53
N ALA A 30 14.51 -12.28 -11.86
CA ALA A 30 14.03 -11.32 -10.87
C ALA A 30 12.82 -11.87 -10.12
N LEU A 31 11.86 -12.49 -10.82
CA LEU A 31 10.69 -13.12 -10.20
C LEU A 31 11.10 -14.24 -9.23
N GLU A 32 12.06 -15.08 -9.62
CA GLU A 32 12.55 -16.15 -8.75
C GLU A 32 13.34 -15.60 -7.54
N LYS A 33 14.20 -14.59 -7.75
CA LYS A 33 14.94 -13.93 -6.67
C LYS A 33 14.02 -13.30 -5.63
N ALA A 34 12.86 -12.77 -6.04
CA ALA A 34 11.88 -12.15 -5.13
C ALA A 34 11.44 -13.09 -4.00
N LYS A 35 11.49 -14.41 -4.20
CA LYS A 35 11.14 -15.41 -3.19
C LYS A 35 12.07 -15.41 -1.96
N THR A 36 13.27 -14.87 -2.10
CA THR A 36 14.32 -14.87 -1.06
C THR A 36 14.54 -13.50 -0.40
N LEU A 37 13.92 -12.45 -0.91
CA LEU A 37 14.10 -11.09 -0.42
C LEU A 37 13.16 -10.81 0.76
N ASP A 38 13.59 -10.04 1.75
CA ASP A 38 12.79 -9.70 2.94
C ASP A 38 11.86 -8.49 2.71
N ALA A 39 11.26 -8.41 1.52
CA ALA A 39 10.22 -7.44 1.23
C ALA A 39 8.86 -7.94 1.74
N ASP A 40 8.01 -7.04 2.23
CA ASP A 40 6.64 -7.39 2.62
C ASP A 40 5.76 -7.66 1.38
N VAL A 41 6.04 -6.95 0.28
CA VAL A 41 5.27 -7.02 -0.97
C VAL A 41 6.22 -7.16 -2.15
N VAL A 42 5.83 -7.99 -3.12
CA VAL A 42 6.45 -8.03 -4.46
C VAL A 42 5.44 -7.56 -5.49
N ILE A 43 5.83 -6.60 -6.33
CA ILE A 43 4.98 -6.06 -7.40
C ILE A 43 5.57 -6.52 -8.74
N PHE A 44 4.91 -7.47 -9.39
CA PHE A 44 5.27 -7.91 -10.73
C PHE A 44 4.76 -6.92 -11.76
N ASP A 45 5.67 -6.30 -12.47
CA ASP A 45 5.34 -5.20 -13.37
C ASP A 45 5.14 -5.68 -14.82
N LEU A 46 3.92 -5.47 -15.34
CA LEU A 46 3.59 -5.69 -16.75
C LEU A 46 3.49 -4.38 -17.54
N GLU A 47 3.67 -3.22 -16.87
CA GLU A 47 3.53 -1.91 -17.50
C GLU A 47 4.89 -1.37 -17.97
N ASP A 48 5.41 -0.33 -17.34
CA ASP A 48 6.58 0.44 -17.82
C ASP A 48 7.85 -0.39 -17.97
N ALA A 49 8.04 -1.44 -17.16
CA ALA A 49 9.23 -2.29 -17.22
C ALA A 49 9.19 -3.33 -18.34
N VAL A 50 8.15 -3.33 -19.19
CA VAL A 50 7.97 -4.33 -20.26
C VAL A 50 7.70 -3.63 -21.60
N ALA A 51 8.51 -3.94 -22.61
CA ALA A 51 8.30 -3.40 -23.96
C ALA A 51 6.98 -3.93 -24.57
N PRO A 52 6.33 -3.15 -25.47
CA PRO A 52 5.04 -3.53 -26.06
C PRO A 52 5.02 -4.93 -26.68
N GLU A 53 6.05 -5.30 -27.40
CA GLU A 53 6.18 -6.61 -28.04
C GLU A 53 6.36 -7.78 -27.08
N ALA A 54 6.81 -7.51 -25.84
CA ALA A 54 7.04 -8.51 -24.82
C ALA A 54 5.84 -8.66 -23.82
N LYS A 55 4.79 -7.85 -23.96
CA LYS A 55 3.67 -7.81 -22.99
C LYS A 55 2.98 -9.17 -22.81
N ALA A 56 2.72 -9.88 -23.91
CA ALA A 56 2.04 -11.18 -23.85
C ALA A 56 2.91 -12.24 -23.16
N ASP A 57 4.20 -12.30 -23.47
CA ASP A 57 5.15 -13.25 -22.86
C ASP A 57 5.37 -12.94 -21.39
N ALA A 58 5.53 -11.66 -21.02
CA ALA A 58 5.66 -11.22 -19.64
C ALA A 58 4.41 -11.56 -18.82
N ARG A 59 3.21 -11.38 -19.37
CA ARG A 59 1.94 -11.79 -18.75
C ARG A 59 1.93 -13.28 -18.45
N ALA A 60 2.25 -14.11 -19.42
CA ALA A 60 2.29 -15.57 -19.23
C ALA A 60 3.31 -15.95 -18.14
N GLN A 61 4.52 -15.36 -18.20
CA GLN A 61 5.58 -15.59 -17.22
C GLN A 61 5.18 -15.18 -15.81
N VAL A 62 4.54 -14.02 -15.63
CA VAL A 62 4.06 -13.57 -14.31
C VAL A 62 2.92 -14.45 -13.80
N ALA A 63 1.96 -14.81 -14.65
CA ALA A 63 0.87 -15.73 -14.28
C ALA A 63 1.41 -17.09 -13.84
N ASP A 64 2.42 -17.63 -14.54
CA ASP A 64 3.07 -18.89 -14.14
C ASP A 64 3.83 -18.75 -12.81
N ALA A 65 4.53 -17.64 -12.60
CA ALA A 65 5.25 -17.37 -11.36
C ALA A 65 4.28 -17.28 -10.15
N VAL A 66 3.14 -16.60 -10.33
CA VAL A 66 2.09 -16.50 -9.31
C VAL A 66 1.52 -17.89 -9.00
N ARG A 67 1.15 -18.65 -10.03
CA ARG A 67 0.56 -19.99 -9.92
C ARG A 67 1.50 -20.99 -9.24
N ASN A 68 2.79 -20.92 -9.54
CA ASN A 68 3.82 -21.76 -8.92
C ASN A 68 4.12 -21.37 -7.47
N GLY A 69 3.81 -20.12 -7.06
CA GLY A 69 3.96 -19.64 -5.70
C GLY A 69 5.40 -19.65 -5.17
N GLY A 70 5.55 -19.87 -3.86
CA GLY A 70 6.85 -19.88 -3.19
C GLY A 70 7.28 -18.52 -2.64
N TYR A 71 6.39 -17.53 -2.66
CA TYR A 71 6.66 -16.19 -2.15
C TYR A 71 6.46 -16.07 -0.62
N GLY A 72 6.04 -17.16 0.05
CA GLY A 72 5.87 -17.21 1.50
C GLY A 72 4.81 -16.20 1.97
N ARG A 73 5.17 -15.37 2.96
CA ARG A 73 4.30 -14.35 3.55
C ARG A 73 4.09 -13.10 2.67
N ARG A 74 4.89 -12.93 1.62
CA ARG A 74 4.86 -11.71 0.79
C ARG A 74 3.52 -11.57 0.11
N GLU A 75 2.99 -10.34 0.11
CA GLU A 75 1.84 -10.02 -0.72
C GLU A 75 2.29 -9.99 -2.19
N VAL A 76 1.64 -10.79 -3.02
CA VAL A 76 1.95 -10.89 -4.45
C VAL A 76 0.98 -10.01 -5.22
N VAL A 77 1.50 -8.89 -5.68
CA VAL A 77 0.76 -7.88 -6.44
C VAL A 77 1.27 -7.88 -7.88
N ALA A 78 0.39 -7.68 -8.83
CA ALA A 78 0.79 -7.47 -10.22
C ALA A 78 0.32 -6.11 -10.72
N ARG A 79 1.25 -5.28 -11.23
CA ARG A 79 0.90 -4.04 -11.92
C ARG A 79 0.51 -4.39 -13.35
N ILE A 80 -0.77 -4.22 -13.66
CA ILE A 80 -1.33 -4.44 -14.99
C ILE A 80 -1.01 -3.26 -15.92
N ASN A 81 -1.23 -3.41 -17.21
CA ASN A 81 -1.24 -2.28 -18.12
C ASN A 81 -2.45 -1.38 -17.85
N ALA A 82 -2.36 -0.09 -18.23
CA ALA A 82 -3.44 0.87 -18.02
C ALA A 82 -4.76 0.41 -18.68
N PRO A 83 -5.92 0.64 -18.04
CA PRO A 83 -7.21 0.10 -18.50
C PRO A 83 -7.64 0.49 -19.90
N ASP A 84 -7.11 1.57 -20.44
CA ASP A 84 -7.35 2.06 -21.81
C ASP A 84 -6.42 1.41 -22.88
N THR A 85 -5.52 0.51 -22.46
CA THR A 85 -4.62 -0.22 -23.36
C THR A 85 -5.22 -1.56 -23.84
N PRO A 86 -4.77 -2.09 -24.96
CA PRO A 86 -5.26 -3.37 -25.46
C PRO A 86 -4.84 -4.59 -24.61
N TRP A 87 -3.90 -4.43 -23.67
CA TRP A 87 -3.36 -5.53 -22.87
C TRP A 87 -4.06 -5.73 -21.53
N ALA A 88 -4.63 -4.66 -20.95
CA ALA A 88 -5.11 -4.64 -19.58
C ALA A 88 -6.13 -5.73 -19.26
N LYS A 89 -7.11 -5.93 -20.13
CA LYS A 89 -8.17 -6.94 -19.91
C LYS A 89 -7.62 -8.35 -19.84
N ASP A 90 -6.65 -8.67 -20.72
CA ASP A 90 -6.02 -9.99 -20.72
C ASP A 90 -5.08 -10.16 -19.52
N ASP A 91 -4.43 -9.06 -19.06
CA ASP A 91 -3.64 -9.08 -17.82
C ASP A 91 -4.52 -9.44 -16.63
N VAL A 92 -5.67 -8.76 -16.50
CA VAL A 92 -6.62 -9.04 -15.42
C VAL A 92 -7.10 -10.48 -15.45
N ALA A 93 -7.47 -11.00 -16.63
CA ALA A 93 -7.95 -12.37 -16.76
C ALA A 93 -6.89 -13.40 -16.34
N ALA A 94 -5.67 -13.27 -16.86
CA ALA A 94 -4.57 -14.21 -16.58
C ALA A 94 -4.15 -14.19 -15.10
N LEU A 95 -4.09 -12.99 -14.50
CA LEU A 95 -3.66 -12.82 -13.11
C LEU A 95 -4.76 -13.21 -12.11
N ALA A 96 -6.02 -13.01 -12.48
CA ALA A 96 -7.15 -13.48 -11.68
C ALA A 96 -7.19 -15.01 -11.63
N GLU A 97 -6.97 -15.68 -12.76
CA GLU A 97 -6.87 -17.14 -12.83
C GLU A 97 -5.65 -17.67 -12.06
N ALA A 98 -4.52 -16.96 -12.12
CA ALA A 98 -3.31 -17.33 -11.41
C ALA A 98 -3.44 -17.18 -9.88
N GLY A 99 -4.32 -16.31 -9.37
CA GLY A 99 -4.63 -16.14 -7.96
C GLY A 99 -3.66 -15.21 -7.23
N CYS A 100 -3.26 -14.07 -7.85
CA CYS A 100 -2.51 -13.03 -7.15
C CYS A 100 -3.34 -12.41 -6.02
N ASP A 101 -2.67 -11.83 -5.01
CA ASP A 101 -3.35 -11.18 -3.87
C ASP A 101 -4.04 -9.87 -4.30
N ALA A 102 -3.38 -9.09 -5.17
CA ALA A 102 -3.92 -7.83 -5.66
C ALA A 102 -3.44 -7.48 -7.07
N LEU A 103 -4.23 -6.63 -7.74
CA LEU A 103 -3.87 -5.95 -8.98
C LEU A 103 -3.59 -4.48 -8.70
N LEU A 104 -2.42 -3.99 -9.08
CA LEU A 104 -2.10 -2.56 -9.07
C LEU A 104 -2.48 -1.97 -10.42
N VAL A 105 -3.47 -1.07 -10.39
CA VAL A 105 -4.02 -0.40 -11.55
C VAL A 105 -3.28 0.93 -11.77
N PRO A 106 -2.53 1.11 -12.86
CA PRO A 106 -1.86 2.37 -13.15
C PRO A 106 -2.85 3.40 -13.72
N LYS A 107 -2.43 4.66 -13.75
CA LYS A 107 -3.11 5.80 -14.40
C LYS A 107 -4.57 6.02 -13.96
N VAL A 108 -4.95 5.52 -12.77
CA VAL A 108 -6.26 5.77 -12.19
C VAL A 108 -6.44 7.28 -12.00
N SER A 109 -7.47 7.85 -12.62
CA SER A 109 -7.75 9.28 -12.58
C SER A 109 -9.15 9.60 -12.04
N LYS A 110 -10.03 8.62 -12.01
CA LYS A 110 -11.42 8.73 -11.56
C LYS A 110 -11.94 7.36 -11.07
N PRO A 111 -13.03 7.32 -10.29
CA PRO A 111 -13.63 6.08 -9.78
C PRO A 111 -13.95 5.04 -10.85
N GLU A 112 -14.40 5.49 -12.02
CA GLU A 112 -14.81 4.63 -13.13
C GLU A 112 -13.65 3.77 -13.66
N ASP A 113 -12.41 4.24 -13.54
CA ASP A 113 -11.24 3.50 -13.99
C ASP A 113 -11.06 2.20 -13.18
N LEU A 114 -11.34 2.24 -11.88
CA LEU A 114 -11.40 1.04 -11.04
C LEU A 114 -12.63 0.19 -11.37
N GLY A 115 -13.78 0.81 -11.62
CA GLY A 115 -15.01 0.11 -12.00
C GLY A 115 -14.87 -0.74 -13.27
N ILE A 116 -14.05 -0.30 -14.23
CA ILE A 116 -13.71 -1.08 -15.43
C ILE A 116 -13.02 -2.38 -15.04
N VAL A 117 -11.99 -2.30 -14.18
CA VAL A 117 -11.21 -3.47 -13.74
C VAL A 117 -12.06 -4.39 -12.86
N GLU A 118 -12.88 -3.84 -11.97
CA GLU A 118 -13.84 -4.60 -11.16
C GLU A 118 -14.84 -5.36 -12.05
N GLY A 119 -15.29 -4.74 -13.15
CA GLY A 119 -16.15 -5.37 -14.15
C GLY A 119 -15.48 -6.59 -14.83
N TRP A 120 -14.17 -6.51 -15.11
CA TRP A 120 -13.42 -7.63 -15.66
C TRP A 120 -13.17 -8.75 -14.63
N LEU A 121 -13.14 -8.41 -13.35
CA LEU A 121 -13.03 -9.38 -12.25
C LEU A 121 -14.40 -9.99 -11.86
N SER A 122 -15.48 -9.62 -12.53
CA SER A 122 -16.79 -10.19 -12.24
C SER A 122 -16.80 -11.70 -12.54
N GLY A 123 -17.02 -12.51 -11.50
CA GLY A 123 -16.93 -13.98 -11.58
C GLY A 123 -15.59 -14.57 -11.15
N ALA A 124 -14.53 -13.78 -10.97
CA ALA A 124 -13.30 -14.24 -10.33
C ALA A 124 -13.50 -14.43 -8.82
N ALA A 125 -12.71 -15.32 -8.19
CA ALA A 125 -12.73 -15.53 -6.74
C ALA A 125 -12.64 -14.19 -6.01
N GLY A 126 -13.55 -13.94 -5.06
CA GLY A 126 -13.77 -12.65 -4.43
C GLY A 126 -12.62 -12.08 -3.57
N THR A 127 -11.46 -12.71 -3.59
CA THR A 127 -10.31 -12.40 -2.72
C THR A 127 -9.34 -11.38 -3.31
N ILE A 128 -9.30 -11.21 -4.65
CA ILE A 128 -8.35 -10.30 -5.30
C ILE A 128 -8.70 -8.86 -4.96
N ARG A 129 -7.72 -8.14 -4.38
CA ARG A 129 -7.85 -6.72 -4.04
C ARG A 129 -7.39 -5.84 -5.21
N LEU A 130 -7.81 -4.58 -5.20
CA LEU A 130 -7.29 -3.57 -6.11
C LEU A 130 -6.41 -2.58 -5.35
N TRP A 131 -5.31 -2.24 -5.95
CA TRP A 131 -4.46 -1.12 -5.59
C TRP A 131 -4.54 -0.09 -6.71
N ALA A 132 -4.55 1.18 -6.39
CA ALA A 132 -4.62 2.23 -7.40
C ALA A 132 -3.36 3.10 -7.37
N MET A 133 -2.72 3.30 -8.52
CA MET A 133 -1.68 4.30 -8.64
C MET A 133 -2.29 5.69 -8.75
N ILE A 134 -1.91 6.56 -7.81
CA ILE A 134 -2.27 7.98 -7.78
C ILE A 134 -1.08 8.73 -8.38
N GLU A 135 -1.11 8.92 -9.70
CA GLU A 135 0.05 9.35 -10.46
C GLU A 135 -0.28 10.36 -11.59
N THR A 136 -1.53 10.79 -11.66
CA THR A 136 -1.94 11.85 -12.60
C THR A 136 -2.43 13.07 -11.84
N PRO A 137 -2.30 14.29 -12.39
CA PRO A 137 -2.87 15.50 -11.78
C PRO A 137 -4.39 15.35 -11.53
N LEU A 138 -5.10 14.67 -12.44
CA LEU A 138 -6.54 14.45 -12.30
C LEU A 138 -6.83 13.47 -11.15
N ALA A 139 -5.97 12.46 -10.92
CA ALA A 139 -6.08 11.58 -9.77
C ALA A 139 -6.01 12.35 -8.45
N ILE A 140 -5.10 13.31 -8.34
CA ILE A 140 -4.97 14.15 -7.13
C ILE A 140 -6.24 14.97 -6.89
N LEU A 141 -6.83 15.53 -7.94
CA LEU A 141 -8.08 16.29 -7.82
C LEU A 141 -9.27 15.42 -7.43
N ASN A 142 -9.26 14.13 -7.81
CA ASN A 142 -10.34 13.18 -7.58
C ASN A 142 -10.05 12.16 -6.46
N VAL A 143 -8.93 12.29 -5.75
CA VAL A 143 -8.44 11.24 -4.84
C VAL A 143 -9.45 10.82 -3.78
N ALA A 144 -10.25 11.75 -3.26
CA ALA A 144 -11.31 11.45 -2.30
C ALA A 144 -12.45 10.61 -2.93
N ALA A 145 -12.83 10.91 -4.18
CA ALA A 145 -13.85 10.14 -4.89
C ALA A 145 -13.33 8.74 -5.25
N ILE A 146 -12.06 8.62 -5.64
CA ILE A 146 -11.41 7.32 -5.90
C ILE A 146 -11.37 6.50 -4.60
N ALA A 147 -10.95 7.10 -3.46
CA ALA A 147 -10.93 6.42 -2.17
C ALA A 147 -12.31 5.91 -1.75
N ALA A 148 -13.37 6.66 -2.03
CA ALA A 148 -14.74 6.30 -1.68
C ALA A 148 -15.22 4.98 -2.31
N THR A 149 -14.58 4.50 -3.39
CA THR A 149 -14.91 3.20 -4.01
C THR A 149 -14.64 2.03 -3.06
N ALA A 150 -13.70 2.17 -2.11
CA ALA A 150 -13.44 1.13 -1.10
C ALA A 150 -14.65 0.85 -0.20
N ALA A 151 -15.50 1.85 0.04
CA ALA A 151 -16.69 1.73 0.87
C ALA A 151 -17.95 1.28 0.11
N GLN A 152 -17.88 1.11 -1.21
CA GLN A 152 -18.99 0.61 -2.00
C GLN A 152 -19.27 -0.88 -1.73
N PRO A 153 -20.50 -1.34 -1.89
CA PRO A 153 -20.78 -2.77 -1.80
C PRO A 153 -19.94 -3.57 -2.80
N GLY A 154 -19.13 -4.50 -2.32
CA GLY A 154 -18.22 -5.28 -3.15
C GLY A 154 -16.94 -4.55 -3.58
N GLY A 155 -16.68 -3.35 -3.09
CA GLY A 155 -15.47 -2.58 -3.39
C GLY A 155 -14.19 -3.35 -3.04
N ARG A 156 -13.24 -3.35 -3.97
CA ARG A 156 -11.99 -4.11 -3.87
C ARG A 156 -10.78 -3.25 -3.54
N LEU A 157 -10.90 -1.92 -3.60
CA LEU A 157 -9.78 -1.00 -3.34
C LEU A 157 -9.27 -1.15 -1.91
N SER A 158 -7.95 -1.34 -1.74
CA SER A 158 -7.32 -1.56 -0.44
C SER A 158 -6.01 -0.82 -0.22
N CYS A 159 -5.40 -0.28 -1.29
CA CYS A 159 -4.13 0.43 -1.19
C CYS A 159 -3.99 1.48 -2.30
N PHE A 160 -3.40 2.61 -1.95
CA PHE A 160 -2.89 3.59 -2.89
C PHE A 160 -1.38 3.49 -3.01
N VAL A 161 -0.88 3.62 -4.23
CA VAL A 161 0.54 3.78 -4.53
C VAL A 161 0.73 5.13 -5.20
N ILE A 162 1.62 5.96 -4.66
CA ILE A 162 1.86 7.27 -5.23
C ILE A 162 2.92 7.16 -6.33
N GLY A 163 2.59 7.60 -7.56
CA GLY A 163 3.50 7.63 -8.70
C GLY A 163 4.12 9.02 -8.87
N THR A 164 5.13 9.33 -8.06
CA THR A 164 5.77 10.66 -8.03
C THR A 164 6.43 11.05 -9.33
N ASN A 165 7.00 10.10 -10.09
CA ASN A 165 7.67 10.38 -11.36
C ASN A 165 6.71 10.94 -12.41
N ASP A 166 5.55 10.31 -12.57
CA ASP A 166 4.52 10.76 -13.50
C ASP A 166 3.90 12.09 -13.07
N LEU A 167 3.63 12.27 -11.77
CA LEU A 167 3.14 13.54 -11.25
C LEU A 167 4.11 14.69 -11.52
N VAL A 168 5.41 14.48 -11.29
CA VAL A 168 6.45 15.48 -11.59
C VAL A 168 6.46 15.82 -13.07
N LYS A 169 6.45 14.81 -13.94
CA LYS A 169 6.42 14.98 -15.39
C LYS A 169 5.20 15.77 -15.84
N ASP A 170 4.01 15.38 -15.39
CA ASP A 170 2.77 15.95 -15.90
C ASP A 170 2.47 17.34 -15.30
N THR A 171 2.88 17.59 -14.05
CA THR A 171 2.77 18.92 -13.41
C THR A 171 3.92 19.86 -13.76
N ARG A 172 5.01 19.33 -14.35
CA ARG A 172 6.27 20.06 -14.63
C ARG A 172 6.92 20.62 -13.36
N ALA A 173 6.74 19.95 -12.24
CA ALA A 173 7.31 20.36 -10.96
C ALA A 173 8.81 20.02 -10.90
N GLU A 174 9.58 20.87 -10.21
CA GLU A 174 10.97 20.60 -9.88
C GLU A 174 11.06 20.17 -8.41
N MET A 175 11.51 18.93 -8.16
CA MET A 175 11.60 18.38 -6.80
C MET A 175 12.83 18.88 -6.08
N ASP A 176 12.64 19.30 -4.84
CA ASP A 176 13.70 19.49 -3.86
C ASP A 176 13.82 18.27 -2.92
N ALA A 177 14.86 18.27 -2.08
CA ALA A 177 15.09 17.18 -1.13
C ALA A 177 13.99 17.04 -0.06
N ALA A 178 13.22 18.12 0.20
CA ALA A 178 12.09 18.14 1.12
C ALA A 178 10.78 17.72 0.45
N ARG A 179 10.79 17.48 -0.87
CA ARG A 179 9.61 17.20 -1.69
C ARG A 179 8.52 18.28 -1.58
N THR A 180 8.94 19.55 -1.44
CA THR A 180 8.02 20.68 -1.22
C THR A 180 6.89 20.75 -2.26
N PRO A 181 7.16 20.61 -3.58
CA PRO A 181 6.10 20.62 -4.59
C PRO A 181 5.09 19.47 -4.46
N ALA A 182 5.52 18.34 -3.90
CA ALA A 182 4.67 17.16 -3.76
C ALA A 182 3.83 17.14 -2.47
N LEU A 183 4.07 18.01 -1.50
CA LEU A 183 3.42 17.95 -0.18
C LEU A 183 1.89 17.89 -0.28
N TYR A 184 1.30 18.67 -1.20
CA TYR A 184 -0.15 18.62 -1.41
C TYR A 184 -0.59 17.23 -1.91
N TRP A 185 0.09 16.66 -2.90
CA TRP A 185 -0.27 15.35 -3.47
C TRP A 185 -0.19 14.25 -2.41
N LEU A 186 0.92 14.25 -1.65
CA LEU A 186 1.18 13.28 -0.60
C LEU A 186 0.14 13.37 0.51
N SER A 187 -0.09 14.58 1.04
CA SER A 187 -1.02 14.81 2.14
C SER A 187 -2.49 14.59 1.74
N ALA A 188 -2.89 15.00 0.54
CA ALA A 188 -4.23 14.77 0.03
C ALA A 188 -4.52 13.26 -0.11
N THR A 189 -3.54 12.50 -0.66
CA THR A 189 -3.67 11.05 -0.84
C THR A 189 -3.77 10.34 0.50
N VAL A 190 -2.91 10.66 1.47
CA VAL A 190 -2.99 10.07 2.83
C VAL A 190 -4.31 10.41 3.49
N THR A 191 -4.76 11.66 3.42
CA THR A 191 -6.04 12.08 4.04
C THR A 191 -7.22 11.34 3.44
N ALA A 192 -7.28 11.23 2.11
CA ALA A 192 -8.33 10.50 1.42
C ALA A 192 -8.32 8.99 1.77
N ALA A 193 -7.15 8.39 1.82
CA ALA A 193 -7.00 6.99 2.19
C ALA A 193 -7.50 6.71 3.61
N ARG A 194 -7.11 7.54 4.58
CA ARG A 194 -7.54 7.37 5.98
C ARG A 194 -9.04 7.57 6.18
N ALA A 195 -9.70 8.38 5.35
CA ALA A 195 -11.15 8.53 5.38
C ALA A 195 -11.91 7.24 5.04
N TYR A 196 -11.27 6.28 4.34
CA TYR A 196 -11.88 5.05 3.85
C TYR A 196 -11.11 3.78 4.24
N ASP A 197 -10.19 3.88 5.21
CA ASP A 197 -9.38 2.77 5.73
C ASP A 197 -8.56 2.04 4.63
N ILE A 198 -7.89 2.82 3.79
CA ILE A 198 -7.02 2.36 2.71
C ILE A 198 -5.57 2.58 3.12
N ASP A 199 -4.67 1.63 2.83
CA ASP A 199 -3.23 1.81 3.00
C ASP A 199 -2.65 2.72 1.91
N VAL A 200 -1.53 3.38 2.22
CA VAL A 200 -0.83 4.28 1.28
C VAL A 200 0.65 3.95 1.26
N LEU A 201 1.17 3.67 0.08
CA LEU A 201 2.59 3.49 -0.17
C LEU A 201 3.16 4.71 -0.89
N ASP A 202 4.28 5.20 -0.39
CA ASP A 202 5.06 6.27 -1.02
C ASP A 202 5.62 5.83 -2.37
N GLY A 203 5.93 6.78 -3.24
CA GLY A 203 6.51 6.55 -4.55
C GLY A 203 7.96 6.07 -4.49
N VAL A 204 8.50 5.67 -5.62
CA VAL A 204 9.87 5.17 -5.75
C VAL A 204 10.92 6.27 -5.53
N TYR A 205 12.10 5.88 -5.04
CA TYR A 205 13.29 6.71 -4.97
C TYR A 205 14.30 6.25 -6.03
N ASN A 206 14.49 7.05 -7.08
CA ASN A 206 15.20 6.63 -8.28
C ASN A 206 16.70 6.42 -8.08
N ASN A 207 17.34 7.20 -7.18
CA ASN A 207 18.77 7.06 -6.93
C ASN A 207 19.04 5.98 -5.88
N PHE A 208 18.90 4.71 -6.24
CA PHE A 208 19.08 3.57 -5.33
C PHE A 208 20.50 3.44 -4.74
N LYS A 209 21.48 4.23 -5.22
CA LYS A 209 22.83 4.29 -4.64
C LYS A 209 22.93 5.27 -3.49
N ASP A 210 22.04 6.25 -3.41
CA ASP A 210 21.97 7.23 -2.32
C ASP A 210 21.02 6.71 -1.22
N LEU A 211 21.55 5.85 -0.37
CA LEU A 211 20.78 5.27 0.74
C LEU A 211 20.38 6.30 1.79
N GLU A 212 21.23 7.30 2.07
CA GLU A 212 20.91 8.36 3.02
C GLU A 212 19.73 9.21 2.53
N GLY A 213 19.70 9.56 1.24
CA GLY A 213 18.56 10.25 0.64
C GLY A 213 17.29 9.41 0.68
N PHE A 214 17.44 8.12 0.43
CA PHE A 214 16.34 7.16 0.53
C PHE A 214 15.77 7.08 1.94
N GLU A 215 16.61 6.96 2.96
CA GLU A 215 16.21 6.92 4.38
C GLU A 215 15.50 8.21 4.80
N ARG A 216 16.01 9.37 4.39
CA ARG A 216 15.33 10.66 4.63
C ARG A 216 13.94 10.69 4.01
N GLU A 217 13.79 10.17 2.79
CA GLU A 217 12.50 10.12 2.12
C GLU A 217 11.54 9.13 2.79
N CYS A 218 12.02 7.97 3.25
CA CYS A 218 11.23 7.02 4.05
C CYS A 218 10.73 7.67 5.36
N ALA A 219 11.62 8.35 6.08
CA ALA A 219 11.27 9.07 7.31
C ALA A 219 10.21 10.14 7.05
N HIS A 220 10.32 10.88 5.95
CA HIS A 220 9.33 11.87 5.55
C HIS A 220 7.98 11.22 5.20
N GLY A 221 7.95 10.12 4.43
CA GLY A 221 6.73 9.37 4.13
C GLY A 221 6.03 8.87 5.39
N ARG A 222 6.79 8.30 6.32
CA ARG A 222 6.27 7.88 7.64
C ARG A 222 5.68 9.07 8.42
N MET A 223 6.38 10.21 8.46
CA MET A 223 5.91 11.42 9.16
C MET A 223 4.59 11.93 8.56
N LEU A 224 4.37 11.78 7.26
CA LEU A 224 3.11 12.11 6.60
C LEU A 224 2.00 11.09 6.87
N GLY A 225 2.32 9.94 7.47
CA GLY A 225 1.36 8.90 7.83
C GLY A 225 1.21 7.78 6.80
N MET A 226 2.19 7.55 5.93
CA MET A 226 2.20 6.43 4.98
C MET A 226 2.54 5.11 5.67
N ASP A 227 2.11 4.00 5.09
CA ASP A 227 2.29 2.65 5.63
C ASP A 227 3.58 1.98 5.14
N GLY A 228 4.14 2.47 4.04
CA GLY A 228 5.35 1.93 3.42
C GLY A 228 5.75 2.71 2.18
N LYS A 229 6.61 2.08 1.39
CA LYS A 229 7.18 2.67 0.18
C LYS A 229 7.38 1.64 -0.91
N THR A 230 7.18 2.06 -2.17
CA THR A 230 7.57 1.27 -3.33
C THR A 230 9.07 1.40 -3.60
N LEU A 231 9.69 0.29 -4.00
CA LEU A 231 11.13 0.13 -4.15
C LEU A 231 11.47 -0.37 -5.56
N ILE A 232 12.62 0.04 -6.07
CA ILE A 232 13.14 -0.39 -7.38
C ILE A 232 14.43 -1.22 -7.28
N HIS A 233 14.99 -1.36 -6.09
CA HIS A 233 16.21 -2.13 -5.88
C HIS A 233 16.22 -2.85 -4.53
N PRO A 234 16.75 -4.09 -4.45
CA PRO A 234 16.77 -4.85 -3.19
C PRO A 234 17.53 -4.16 -2.02
N THR A 235 18.53 -3.32 -2.31
CA THR A 235 19.28 -2.58 -1.26
C THR A 235 18.42 -1.57 -0.49
N GLN A 236 17.23 -1.25 -0.97
CA GLN A 236 16.30 -0.34 -0.32
C GLN A 236 15.40 -1.04 0.74
N ILE A 237 15.37 -2.38 0.75
CA ILE A 237 14.41 -3.15 1.57
C ILE A 237 14.63 -2.90 3.06
N ASP A 238 15.86 -3.09 3.55
CA ASP A 238 16.15 -3.01 4.98
C ASP A 238 15.83 -1.63 5.55
N ALA A 239 16.20 -0.57 4.82
CA ALA A 239 15.93 0.81 5.24
C ALA A 239 14.42 1.12 5.22
N ALA A 240 13.67 0.63 4.23
CA ALA A 240 12.21 0.78 4.20
C ALA A 240 11.55 0.01 5.37
N ASN A 241 11.94 -1.25 5.57
CA ASN A 241 11.44 -2.07 6.67
C ASN A 241 11.71 -1.40 8.03
N ALA A 242 12.91 -0.86 8.25
CA ALA A 242 13.24 -0.16 9.47
C ALA A 242 12.41 1.13 9.65
N ALA A 243 12.31 1.95 8.60
CA ALA A 243 11.62 3.23 8.66
C ALA A 243 10.12 3.08 8.95
N PHE A 244 9.44 2.11 8.35
CA PHE A 244 7.98 1.93 8.47
C PHE A 244 7.57 0.92 9.55
N SER A 245 8.52 0.34 10.29
CA SER A 245 8.21 -0.46 11.49
C SER A 245 7.92 0.44 12.69
N PRO A 246 6.96 0.07 13.55
CA PRO A 246 6.80 0.72 14.84
C PRO A 246 8.08 0.61 15.68
N ALA A 247 8.48 1.70 16.33
CA ALA A 247 9.62 1.67 17.26
C ALA A 247 9.30 0.81 18.50
N ALA A 248 10.29 0.13 19.06
CA ALA A 248 10.07 -0.80 20.17
C ALA A 248 9.44 -0.13 21.40
N ASP A 249 9.90 1.08 21.73
CA ASP A 249 9.35 1.88 22.83
C ASP A 249 7.87 2.29 22.59
N ALA A 250 7.51 2.59 21.34
CA ALA A 250 6.14 2.87 20.96
C ALA A 250 5.24 1.63 21.09
N VAL A 251 5.76 0.44 20.76
CA VAL A 251 5.04 -0.83 20.93
C VAL A 251 4.85 -1.13 22.42
N ASP A 252 5.89 -0.97 23.23
CA ASP A 252 5.82 -1.20 24.67
C ASP A 252 4.84 -0.26 25.34
N TRP A 253 4.86 1.02 24.96
CA TRP A 253 3.89 2.00 25.45
C TRP A 253 2.47 1.64 25.03
N ALA A 254 2.27 1.28 23.76
CA ALA A 254 0.97 0.86 23.23
C ALA A 254 0.39 -0.35 24.01
N ARG A 255 1.19 -1.36 24.30
CA ARG A 255 0.79 -2.52 25.11
C ARG A 255 0.41 -2.12 26.53
N LYS A 256 1.16 -1.20 27.17
CA LYS A 256 0.81 -0.66 28.50
C LYS A 256 -0.52 0.09 28.48
N VAL A 257 -0.78 0.91 27.45
CA VAL A 257 -2.04 1.64 27.29
C VAL A 257 -3.23 0.67 27.21
N LEU A 258 -3.12 -0.36 26.37
CA LEU A 258 -4.19 -1.36 26.23
C LEU A 258 -4.44 -2.10 27.54
N ALA A 259 -3.39 -2.58 28.21
CA ALA A 259 -3.50 -3.26 29.49
C ALA A 259 -4.12 -2.35 30.59
N ALA A 260 -3.81 -1.05 30.57
CA ALA A 260 -4.38 -0.11 31.54
C ALA A 260 -5.90 0.09 31.33
N PHE A 261 -6.38 0.15 30.09
CA PHE A 261 -7.82 0.26 29.82
C PHE A 261 -8.60 -1.04 30.12
N GLU A 262 -7.94 -2.19 30.13
CA GLU A 262 -8.53 -3.49 30.48
C GLU A 262 -8.70 -3.68 31.99
N GLN A 263 -8.05 -2.86 32.84
CA GLN A 263 -8.19 -2.96 34.30
C GLN A 263 -9.64 -2.69 34.74
N PRO A 264 -10.17 -3.45 35.72
CA PRO A 264 -11.56 -3.31 36.17
C PRO A 264 -11.93 -1.89 36.58
N GLU A 265 -11.02 -1.18 37.26
CA GLU A 265 -11.22 0.19 37.72
C GLU A 265 -11.28 1.21 36.57
N ASN A 266 -10.85 0.85 35.36
CA ASN A 266 -10.83 1.72 34.19
C ASN A 266 -11.93 1.40 33.17
N GLN A 267 -12.69 0.34 33.40
CA GLN A 267 -13.79 -0.03 32.52
C GLN A 267 -14.82 1.09 32.39
N GLY A 268 -15.20 1.42 31.15
CA GLY A 268 -16.16 2.47 30.82
C GLY A 268 -15.67 3.90 30.96
N LYS A 269 -14.39 4.11 31.31
CA LYS A 269 -13.81 5.46 31.35
C LYS A 269 -13.36 5.88 29.93
N GLY A 270 -13.62 7.13 29.58
CA GLY A 270 -13.12 7.76 28.35
C GLY A 270 -11.67 8.27 28.45
N VAL A 271 -11.19 8.45 29.69
CA VAL A 271 -9.86 8.99 30.03
C VAL A 271 -9.36 8.31 31.29
N ILE A 272 -8.09 7.93 31.31
CA ILE A 272 -7.37 7.39 32.47
C ILE A 272 -6.07 8.17 32.71
N LYS A 273 -5.50 8.04 33.90
CA LYS A 273 -4.18 8.58 34.22
C LYS A 273 -3.19 7.42 34.25
N MET A 274 -2.13 7.50 33.43
CA MET A 274 -1.06 6.50 33.35
C MET A 274 0.30 7.21 33.30
N ASP A 275 1.24 6.82 34.14
CA ASP A 275 2.59 7.38 34.24
C ASP A 275 2.62 8.94 34.29
N GLY A 276 1.64 9.52 35.01
CA GLY A 276 1.51 10.97 35.12
C GLY A 276 0.86 11.69 33.95
N GLN A 277 0.49 10.98 32.90
CA GLN A 277 -0.14 11.52 31.69
C GLN A 277 -1.63 11.16 31.61
N MET A 278 -2.39 12.02 30.94
CA MET A 278 -3.78 11.73 30.58
C MET A 278 -3.83 10.93 29.30
N VAL A 279 -4.44 9.75 29.35
CA VAL A 279 -4.57 8.83 28.20
C VAL A 279 -6.05 8.63 27.91
N GLU A 280 -6.44 8.97 26.68
CA GLU A 280 -7.82 8.92 26.20
C GLU A 280 -8.08 7.66 25.37
N LEU A 281 -9.36 7.34 25.10
CA LEU A 281 -9.74 6.23 24.22
C LEU A 281 -9.12 6.31 22.83
N LEU A 282 -8.92 7.52 22.27
CA LEU A 282 -8.23 7.66 20.99
C LEU A 282 -6.80 7.11 21.02
N HIS A 283 -6.09 7.24 22.15
CA HIS A 283 -4.75 6.66 22.31
C HIS A 283 -4.81 5.13 22.39
N ALA A 284 -5.87 4.57 22.98
CA ALA A 284 -6.09 3.13 22.96
C ALA A 284 -6.37 2.61 21.55
N GLU A 285 -7.13 3.34 20.73
CA GLU A 285 -7.35 2.98 19.31
C GLU A 285 -6.04 3.02 18.51
N MET A 286 -5.22 4.06 18.69
CA MET A 286 -3.89 4.13 18.09
C MET A 286 -2.98 2.98 18.54
N ALA A 287 -3.01 2.66 19.84
CA ALA A 287 -2.26 1.57 20.43
C ALA A 287 -2.62 0.21 19.85
N LYS A 288 -3.92 -0.08 19.62
CA LYS A 288 -4.37 -1.31 18.94
C LYS A 288 -3.73 -1.49 17.59
N ARG A 289 -3.72 -0.43 16.75
CA ARG A 289 -3.09 -0.49 15.42
C ARG A 289 -1.57 -0.73 15.53
N THR A 290 -0.90 -0.02 16.43
CA THR A 290 0.56 -0.16 16.64
C THR A 290 0.94 -1.58 17.03
N VAL A 291 0.22 -2.17 18.01
CA VAL A 291 0.46 -3.55 18.47
C VAL A 291 0.15 -4.54 17.35
N ALA A 292 -0.97 -4.37 16.65
CA ALA A 292 -1.36 -5.29 15.59
C ALA A 292 -0.37 -5.31 14.42
N ILE A 293 0.20 -4.15 14.05
CA ILE A 293 1.28 -4.09 13.04
C ILE A 293 2.54 -4.77 13.57
N ALA A 294 2.94 -4.52 14.82
CA ALA A 294 4.12 -5.13 15.41
C ALA A 294 3.99 -6.66 15.50
N ASP A 295 2.83 -7.16 15.90
CA ASP A 295 2.55 -8.59 16.00
C ASP A 295 2.51 -9.26 14.62
N ALA A 296 1.95 -8.60 13.59
CA ALA A 296 1.97 -9.06 12.21
C ALA A 296 3.39 -9.15 11.64
N ILE A 297 4.26 -8.18 11.98
CA ILE A 297 5.68 -8.21 11.58
C ILE A 297 6.42 -9.37 12.30
N ALA A 298 6.16 -9.59 13.60
CA ALA A 298 6.82 -10.62 14.40
C ALA A 298 6.34 -12.04 14.06
N GLY A 299 5.10 -12.21 13.65
CA GLY A 299 4.51 -13.48 13.21
C GLY A 299 4.78 -13.81 11.75
N ALA A 300 5.44 -12.93 11.06
CA ALA A 300 5.71 -12.98 9.64
C ALA A 300 6.98 -13.79 9.31
#